data_0661defb0e4f64d2a1c221df50e781fe
#
_entry.id   0661defb0e4f64d2a1c221df50e781fe
#
_cell.length_a   1.000
_cell.length_b   1.000
_cell.length_c   1.000
_cell.angle_alpha   90.00
_cell.angle_beta   90.00
_cell.angle_gamma   90.00
#
_symmetry.space_group_name_H-M   'P 1'
#
loop_
_entity.id
_entity.type
_entity.pdbx_description
1 polymer ?
#
loop_
_entity_poly.entity_id
_entity_poly.type
_entity_poly.pdbx_seq_one_letter_code
_entity_poly.pdbx_strand_id
1 'polypeptide(L)'
;MDRQKETYRVTIAGSIINILLLAFKFTAGILGHSAAMIADAIHSLTDFVTDAIVLIFVRLGSKPTDHDHDYGHGKYETLASAIIGVSLLVVGMMICYSGVTKTYHAMCGEPLQQPGFIALAAAVASVVLKEWAYRFTVRVGRRCHSEAVVANAWHHRSDALSSVGTTVGIGGAIILGEKWAVLDPLTAIVVSFFIMKAAWSVLSKAVDELTDGSLPKETEDEIEKKVNEDKDVSVVHNLCTRRIGNRIAIEMHVRMPGETSLYVAHRHATEIEQRLKQRFGADTHICIHLEPVKVNGHYEDPAVRQEQPQP
;
A
#
# COMPACT_ATOMS: atom_id res chain seq x y z
N MET A 1 14.19 -5.68 -30.40
CA MET A 1 14.89 -5.57 -29.10
C MET A 1 13.97 -6.11 -28.03
N ASP A 2 14.48 -6.90 -27.13
CA ASP A 2 13.66 -7.69 -26.20
C ASP A 2 13.11 -6.77 -25.09
N ARG A 3 11.82 -6.45 -25.13
CA ARG A 3 11.10 -5.55 -24.19
C ARG A 3 11.42 -5.87 -22.73
N GLN A 4 11.49 -7.15 -22.38
CA GLN A 4 11.81 -7.59 -21.02
C GLN A 4 13.24 -7.22 -20.61
N LYS A 5 14.22 -7.33 -21.51
CA LYS A 5 15.62 -6.99 -21.21
C LYS A 5 15.84 -5.50 -21.02
N GLU A 6 15.13 -4.65 -21.75
CA GLU A 6 15.20 -3.19 -21.56
C GLU A 6 14.58 -2.77 -20.23
N THR A 7 13.39 -3.28 -19.92
CA THR A 7 12.73 -3.01 -18.64
C THR A 7 13.61 -3.45 -17.46
N TYR A 8 14.18 -4.66 -17.53
CA TYR A 8 15.06 -5.20 -16.49
C TYR A 8 16.33 -4.37 -16.29
N ARG A 9 17.00 -3.97 -17.39
CA ARG A 9 18.20 -3.10 -17.33
C ARG A 9 17.91 -1.76 -16.68
N VAL A 10 16.79 -1.14 -17.02
CA VAL A 10 16.40 0.17 -16.46
C VAL A 10 16.10 0.06 -14.95
N THR A 11 15.41 -0.99 -14.55
CA THR A 11 15.10 -1.22 -13.13
C THR A 11 16.37 -1.47 -12.32
N ILE A 12 17.30 -2.31 -12.81
CA ILE A 12 18.59 -2.56 -12.15
C ILE A 12 19.43 -1.28 -12.07
N ALA A 13 19.52 -0.51 -13.16
CA ALA A 13 20.29 0.73 -13.18
C ALA A 13 19.73 1.73 -12.16
N GLY A 14 18.40 1.87 -12.08
CA GLY A 14 17.73 2.67 -11.07
C GLY A 14 18.04 2.23 -9.63
N SER A 15 17.98 0.92 -9.37
CA SER A 15 18.31 0.36 -8.05
C SER A 15 19.77 0.61 -7.65
N ILE A 16 20.72 0.45 -8.56
CA ILE A 16 22.15 0.73 -8.28
C ILE A 16 22.35 2.20 -7.95
N ILE A 17 21.74 3.11 -8.70
CA ILE A 17 21.80 4.55 -8.45
C ILE A 17 21.23 4.88 -7.07
N ASN A 18 20.10 4.29 -6.69
CA ASN A 18 19.48 4.51 -5.39
C ASN A 18 20.38 4.03 -4.23
N ILE A 19 21.04 2.87 -4.37
CA ILE A 19 21.99 2.35 -3.37
C ILE A 19 23.20 3.29 -3.22
N LEU A 20 23.76 3.75 -4.34
CA LEU A 20 24.91 4.68 -4.32
C LEU A 20 24.51 6.03 -3.71
N LEU A 21 23.32 6.55 -4.06
CA LEU A 21 22.77 7.76 -3.47
C LEU A 21 22.53 7.60 -1.97
N LEU A 22 22.00 6.47 -1.53
CA LEU A 22 21.75 6.18 -0.14
C LEU A 22 23.06 6.21 0.68
N ALA A 23 24.09 5.52 0.22
CA ALA A 23 25.40 5.52 0.86
C ALA A 23 26.01 6.94 0.91
N PHE A 24 25.89 7.69 -0.19
CA PHE A 24 26.38 9.07 -0.26
C PHE A 24 25.62 10.00 0.69
N LYS A 25 24.29 9.89 0.77
CA LYS A 25 23.47 10.68 1.70
C LYS A 25 23.84 10.44 3.16
N PHE A 26 24.00 9.16 3.57
CA PHE A 26 24.43 8.83 4.94
C PHE A 26 25.78 9.41 5.25
N THR A 27 26.76 9.17 4.38
CA THR A 27 28.12 9.71 4.57
C THR A 27 28.11 11.24 4.65
N ALA A 28 27.42 11.90 3.75
CA ALA A 28 27.33 13.35 3.72
C ALA A 28 26.54 13.94 4.91
N GLY A 29 25.50 13.24 5.36
CA GLY A 29 24.71 13.64 6.53
C GLY A 29 25.52 13.56 7.83
N ILE A 30 26.30 12.49 8.01
CA ILE A 30 27.16 12.31 9.17
C ILE A 30 28.34 13.29 9.13
N LEU A 31 29.12 13.31 8.05
CA LEU A 31 30.30 14.18 7.94
C LEU A 31 29.94 15.67 7.82
N GLY A 32 28.77 15.97 7.24
CA GLY A 32 28.24 17.32 7.12
C GLY A 32 27.40 17.78 8.32
N HIS A 33 27.28 16.98 9.36
CA HIS A 33 26.50 17.28 10.58
C HIS A 33 25.07 17.78 10.31
N SER A 34 24.43 17.30 9.22
CA SER A 34 23.08 17.73 8.80
C SER A 34 22.03 16.75 9.27
N ALA A 35 21.10 17.20 10.12
CA ALA A 35 19.94 16.42 10.56
C ALA A 35 18.96 16.17 9.42
N ALA A 36 18.75 17.17 8.54
CA ALA A 36 17.87 17.06 7.38
C ALA A 36 18.40 16.01 6.37
N MET A 37 19.73 15.98 6.13
CA MET A 37 20.34 15.00 5.23
C MET A 37 20.24 13.58 5.80
N ILE A 38 20.45 13.40 7.11
CA ILE A 38 20.28 12.10 7.76
C ILE A 38 18.81 11.65 7.64
N ALA A 39 17.85 12.56 7.87
CA ALA A 39 16.42 12.24 7.71
C ALA A 39 16.07 11.79 6.27
N ASP A 40 16.60 12.50 5.27
CA ASP A 40 16.41 12.15 3.85
C ASP A 40 17.11 10.82 3.48
N ALA A 41 18.28 10.52 4.08
CA ALA A 41 18.96 9.26 3.93
C ALA A 41 18.16 8.09 4.54
N ILE A 42 17.62 8.27 5.75
CA ILE A 42 16.78 7.27 6.43
C ILE A 42 15.50 7.05 5.64
N HIS A 43 14.86 8.08 5.11
CA HIS A 43 13.71 7.95 4.23
C HIS A 43 14.03 7.07 3.02
N SER A 44 15.14 7.35 2.31
CA SER A 44 15.56 6.54 1.16
C SER A 44 15.95 5.09 1.53
N LEU A 45 16.53 4.87 2.72
CA LEU A 45 16.79 3.52 3.24
C LEU A 45 15.49 2.75 3.48
N THR A 46 14.51 3.43 4.04
CA THR A 46 13.22 2.82 4.34
C THR A 46 12.50 2.39 3.08
N ASP A 47 12.51 3.21 2.02
CA ASP A 47 11.94 2.85 0.73
C ASP A 47 12.60 1.57 0.19
N PHE A 48 13.92 1.49 0.26
CA PHE A 48 14.68 0.31 -0.19
C PHE A 48 14.37 -0.95 0.65
N VAL A 49 14.29 -0.82 1.99
CA VAL A 49 13.95 -1.93 2.89
C VAL A 49 12.52 -2.37 2.66
N THR A 50 11.60 -1.43 2.46
CA THR A 50 10.20 -1.71 2.14
C THR A 50 10.08 -2.53 0.86
N ASP A 51 10.77 -2.12 -0.22
CA ASP A 51 10.77 -2.84 -1.49
C ASP A 51 11.30 -4.27 -1.33
N ALA A 52 12.39 -4.45 -0.57
CA ALA A 52 12.95 -5.78 -0.31
C ALA A 52 11.99 -6.67 0.48
N ILE A 53 11.37 -6.14 1.53
CA ILE A 53 10.38 -6.86 2.33
C ILE A 53 9.17 -7.23 1.48
N VAL A 54 8.63 -6.29 0.70
CA VAL A 54 7.51 -6.56 -0.21
C VAL A 54 7.84 -7.71 -1.15
N LEU A 55 9.02 -7.71 -1.79
CA LEU A 55 9.41 -8.80 -2.70
C LEU A 55 9.47 -10.17 -2.01
N ILE A 56 10.01 -10.25 -0.79
CA ILE A 56 10.09 -11.48 -0.01
C ILE A 56 8.68 -11.98 0.37
N PHE A 57 7.86 -11.08 0.89
CA PHE A 57 6.54 -11.43 1.40
C PHE A 57 5.49 -11.64 0.30
N VAL A 58 5.60 -10.95 -0.85
CA VAL A 58 4.80 -11.28 -2.04
C VAL A 58 5.08 -12.70 -2.48
N ARG A 59 6.35 -13.14 -2.48
CA ARG A 59 6.69 -14.53 -2.80
C ARG A 59 6.14 -15.51 -1.76
N LEU A 60 6.12 -15.16 -0.49
CA LEU A 60 5.56 -15.98 0.58
C LEU A 60 4.03 -16.00 0.50
N GLY A 61 3.40 -14.84 0.32
CA GLY A 61 1.95 -14.68 0.18
C GLY A 61 1.37 -15.34 -1.07
N SER A 62 2.19 -15.52 -2.11
CA SER A 62 1.79 -16.21 -3.35
C SER A 62 1.71 -17.74 -3.22
N LYS A 63 2.13 -18.31 -2.07
CA LYS A 63 1.98 -19.75 -1.86
C LYS A 63 0.50 -20.13 -1.83
N PRO A 64 0.13 -21.25 -2.48
CA PRO A 64 -1.23 -21.75 -2.45
C PRO A 64 -1.65 -22.19 -1.05
N THR A 65 -2.91 -22.56 -0.90
CA THR A 65 -3.44 -23.24 0.29
C THR A 65 -2.64 -24.50 0.58
N ASP A 66 -2.38 -24.76 1.86
CA ASP A 66 -1.73 -25.97 2.36
C ASP A 66 -2.51 -26.49 3.59
N HIS A 67 -2.00 -27.54 4.23
CA HIS A 67 -2.67 -28.18 5.38
C HIS A 67 -2.84 -27.25 6.58
N ASP A 68 -1.97 -26.24 6.74
CA ASP A 68 -1.96 -25.34 7.88
C ASP A 68 -2.65 -23.99 7.57
N HIS A 69 -2.87 -23.69 6.28
CA HIS A 69 -3.43 -22.43 5.80
C HIS A 69 -4.48 -22.65 4.72
N ASP A 70 -5.71 -22.97 5.14
CA ASP A 70 -6.86 -23.25 4.25
C ASP A 70 -7.22 -22.07 3.32
N TYR A 71 -7.01 -20.83 3.78
CA TYR A 71 -7.21 -19.60 2.99
C TYR A 71 -5.95 -19.15 2.24
N GLY A 72 -4.88 -19.95 2.27
CA GLY A 72 -3.57 -19.61 1.69
C GLY A 72 -2.80 -18.58 2.52
N HIS A 73 -1.69 -18.09 1.95
CA HIS A 73 -0.70 -17.28 2.66
C HIS A 73 -0.81 -15.77 2.40
N GLY A 74 -1.91 -15.30 1.78
CA GLY A 74 -2.05 -13.90 1.36
C GLY A 74 -1.84 -12.88 2.47
N LYS A 75 -2.30 -13.14 3.70
CA LYS A 75 -2.15 -12.23 4.85
C LYS A 75 -0.70 -12.00 5.30
N TYR A 76 0.27 -12.80 4.83
CA TYR A 76 1.69 -12.51 5.09
C TYR A 76 2.14 -11.20 4.44
N GLU A 77 1.60 -10.82 3.26
CA GLU A 77 1.88 -9.54 2.63
C GLU A 77 1.37 -8.37 3.49
N THR A 78 0.17 -8.53 4.03
CA THR A 78 -0.45 -7.53 4.91
C THR A 78 0.30 -7.39 6.23
N LEU A 79 0.74 -8.52 6.82
CA LEU A 79 1.56 -8.53 8.03
C LEU A 79 2.90 -7.82 7.80
N ALA A 80 3.55 -8.06 6.66
CA ALA A 80 4.77 -7.34 6.29
C ALA A 80 4.53 -5.83 6.22
N SER A 81 3.45 -5.42 5.56
CA SER A 81 3.07 -4.00 5.46
C SER A 81 2.84 -3.38 6.85
N ALA A 82 2.23 -4.12 7.79
CA ALA A 82 2.05 -3.66 9.17
C ALA A 82 3.40 -3.46 9.88
N ILE A 83 4.33 -4.42 9.78
CA ILE A 83 5.67 -4.34 10.37
C ILE A 83 6.44 -3.14 9.80
N ILE A 84 6.39 -2.94 8.49
CA ILE A 84 7.00 -1.79 7.81
C ILE A 84 6.39 -0.49 8.33
N GLY A 85 5.07 -0.40 8.40
CA GLY A 85 4.37 0.78 8.89
C GLY A 85 4.77 1.16 10.32
N VAL A 86 4.86 0.18 11.22
CA VAL A 86 5.32 0.39 12.60
C VAL A 86 6.78 0.85 12.62
N SER A 87 7.67 0.19 11.88
CA SER A 87 9.09 0.54 11.83
C SER A 87 9.30 1.97 11.33
N LEU A 88 8.60 2.36 10.26
CA LEU A 88 8.60 3.72 9.71
C LEU A 88 8.11 4.76 10.71
N LEU A 89 7.04 4.43 11.44
CA LEU A 89 6.49 5.34 12.45
C LEU A 89 7.49 5.59 13.57
N VAL A 90 8.14 4.53 14.07
CA VAL A 90 9.19 4.63 15.10
C VAL A 90 10.35 5.48 14.60
N VAL A 91 10.86 5.24 13.40
CA VAL A 91 11.95 6.01 12.80
C VAL A 91 11.55 7.48 12.62
N GLY A 92 10.35 7.75 12.09
CA GLY A 92 9.82 9.10 11.94
C GLY A 92 9.75 9.85 13.29
N MET A 93 9.28 9.18 14.35
CA MET A 93 9.25 9.75 15.70
C MET A 93 10.66 10.06 16.23
N MET A 94 11.63 9.17 16.02
CA MET A 94 13.03 9.40 16.44
C MET A 94 13.64 10.60 15.72
N ILE A 95 13.41 10.77 14.42
CA ILE A 95 13.89 11.93 13.66
C ILE A 95 13.22 13.21 14.16
N CYS A 96 11.90 13.18 14.38
CA CYS A 96 11.14 14.30 14.91
C CYS A 96 11.68 14.73 16.29
N TYR A 97 11.84 13.79 17.20
CA TYR A 97 12.41 14.03 18.53
C TYR A 97 13.80 14.67 18.45
N SER A 98 14.69 14.11 17.63
CA SER A 98 16.03 14.67 17.42
C SER A 98 15.99 16.09 16.86
N GLY A 99 15.13 16.36 15.88
CA GLY A 99 14.93 17.68 15.30
C GLY A 99 14.39 18.70 16.31
N VAL A 100 13.37 18.32 17.09
CA VAL A 100 12.79 19.17 18.14
C VAL A 100 13.83 19.49 19.23
N THR A 101 14.57 18.48 19.70
CA THR A 101 15.61 18.66 20.72
C THR A 101 16.69 19.62 20.24
N LYS A 102 17.21 19.45 19.03
CA LYS A 102 18.20 20.37 18.44
C LYS A 102 17.65 21.79 18.28
N THR A 103 16.41 21.93 17.85
CA THR A 103 15.75 23.25 17.71
C THR A 103 15.60 23.91 19.09
N TYR A 104 15.19 23.16 20.11
CA TYR A 104 15.06 23.67 21.48
C TYR A 104 16.39 24.14 22.04
N HIS A 105 17.48 23.36 21.90
CA HIS A 105 18.82 23.76 22.33
C HIS A 105 19.29 25.03 21.63
N ALA A 106 19.01 25.19 20.33
CA ALA A 106 19.30 26.42 19.62
C ALA A 106 18.55 27.64 20.19
N MET A 107 17.27 27.46 20.57
CA MET A 107 16.48 28.52 21.19
C MET A 107 16.98 28.90 22.61
N CYS A 108 17.58 27.95 23.32
CA CYS A 108 18.24 28.18 24.60
C CYS A 108 19.62 28.86 24.47
N GLY A 109 20.06 29.15 23.24
CA GLY A 109 21.32 29.86 22.98
C GLY A 109 22.54 28.95 22.83
N GLU A 110 22.33 27.61 22.73
CA GLU A 110 23.41 26.68 22.41
C GLU A 110 23.76 26.79 20.92
N PRO A 111 25.04 26.89 20.56
CA PRO A 111 25.44 26.98 19.17
C PRO A 111 25.15 25.66 18.43
N LEU A 112 24.36 25.73 17.37
CA LEU A 112 24.20 24.62 16.45
C LEU A 112 25.36 24.55 15.49
N GLN A 113 25.86 23.36 15.22
CA GLN A 113 26.79 23.16 14.11
C GLN A 113 26.08 23.45 12.80
N GLN A 114 26.67 24.36 12.02
CA GLN A 114 26.18 24.64 10.69
C GLN A 114 26.42 23.45 9.78
N PRO A 115 25.39 23.02 8.97
CA PRO A 115 25.59 21.90 8.06
C PRO A 115 26.72 22.20 7.06
N GLY A 116 27.55 21.19 6.81
CA GLY A 116 28.68 21.30 5.90
C GLY A 116 28.25 21.30 4.44
N PHE A 117 29.06 21.91 3.57
CA PHE A 117 28.85 21.92 2.12
C PHE A 117 28.70 20.52 1.51
N ILE A 118 29.27 19.48 2.13
CA ILE A 118 29.13 18.09 1.68
C ILE A 118 27.67 17.62 1.77
N ALA A 119 26.91 18.06 2.79
CA ALA A 119 25.49 17.75 2.93
C ALA A 119 24.66 18.44 1.83
N LEU A 120 24.98 19.72 1.53
CA LEU A 120 24.32 20.44 0.45
C LEU A 120 24.64 19.81 -0.92
N ALA A 121 25.89 19.44 -1.16
CA ALA A 121 26.29 18.77 -2.40
C ALA A 121 25.53 17.43 -2.60
N ALA A 122 25.39 16.67 -1.53
CA ALA A 122 24.63 15.42 -1.55
C ALA A 122 23.12 15.65 -1.79
N ALA A 123 22.54 16.71 -1.18
CA ALA A 123 21.14 17.07 -1.40
C ALA A 123 20.89 17.45 -2.86
N VAL A 124 21.72 18.31 -3.43
CA VAL A 124 21.63 18.72 -4.83
C VAL A 124 21.84 17.54 -5.77
N ALA A 125 22.87 16.70 -5.51
CA ALA A 125 23.12 15.49 -6.29
C ALA A 125 21.94 14.54 -6.26
N SER A 126 21.28 14.38 -5.09
CA SER A 126 20.09 13.55 -4.94
C SER A 126 18.95 14.05 -5.83
N VAL A 127 18.63 15.34 -5.81
CA VAL A 127 17.59 15.95 -6.66
C VAL A 127 17.90 15.73 -8.15
N VAL A 128 19.12 16.03 -8.57
CA VAL A 128 19.53 15.92 -9.97
C VAL A 128 19.49 14.48 -10.47
N LEU A 129 20.02 13.52 -9.68
CA LEU A 129 20.08 12.12 -10.07
C LEU A 129 18.70 11.47 -10.06
N LYS A 130 17.84 11.80 -9.09
CA LYS A 130 16.45 11.30 -9.06
C LYS A 130 15.61 11.88 -10.21
N GLU A 131 15.75 13.17 -10.54
CA GLU A 131 15.07 13.76 -11.71
C GLU A 131 15.60 13.16 -13.02
N TRP A 132 16.90 12.87 -13.11
CA TRP A 132 17.48 12.16 -14.25
C TRP A 132 16.93 10.73 -14.36
N ALA A 133 16.90 10.00 -13.25
CA ALA A 133 16.33 8.66 -13.18
C ALA A 133 14.84 8.66 -13.61
N TYR A 134 14.04 9.61 -13.13
CA TYR A 134 12.68 9.82 -13.58
C TYR A 134 12.58 9.96 -15.09
N ARG A 135 13.34 10.90 -15.66
CA ARG A 135 13.29 11.17 -17.12
C ARG A 135 13.76 9.99 -17.95
N PHE A 136 14.74 9.25 -17.46
CA PHE A 136 15.23 8.04 -18.11
C PHE A 136 14.17 6.94 -18.05
N THR A 137 13.66 6.63 -16.86
CA THR A 137 12.70 5.54 -16.65
C THR A 137 11.37 5.81 -17.36
N VAL A 138 10.84 7.06 -17.32
CA VAL A 138 9.57 7.38 -18.00
C VAL A 138 9.67 7.27 -19.52
N ARG A 139 10.83 7.61 -20.11
CA ARG A 139 11.03 7.45 -21.56
C ARG A 139 11.00 5.97 -21.96
N VAL A 140 11.65 5.12 -21.20
CA VAL A 140 11.67 3.68 -21.46
C VAL A 140 10.29 3.07 -21.20
N GLY A 141 9.64 3.42 -20.08
CA GLY A 141 8.29 2.95 -19.77
C GLY A 141 7.28 3.27 -20.86
N ARG A 142 7.32 4.49 -21.42
CA ARG A 142 6.46 4.89 -22.54
C ARG A 142 6.79 4.13 -23.82
N ARG A 143 8.07 3.92 -24.14
CA ARG A 143 8.48 3.12 -25.31
C ARG A 143 8.06 1.66 -25.21
N CYS A 144 8.14 1.10 -24.03
CA CYS A 144 7.75 -0.28 -23.75
C CYS A 144 6.24 -0.46 -23.50
N HIS A 145 5.43 0.62 -23.51
CA HIS A 145 4.01 0.59 -23.13
C HIS A 145 3.78 -0.13 -21.79
N SER A 146 4.64 0.14 -20.79
CA SER A 146 4.58 -0.45 -19.45
C SER A 146 4.15 0.59 -18.44
N GLU A 147 2.89 0.55 -18.02
CA GLU A 147 2.37 1.47 -17.01
C GLU A 147 3.07 1.29 -15.66
N ALA A 148 3.48 0.07 -15.30
CA ALA A 148 4.23 -0.19 -14.08
C ALA A 148 5.58 0.54 -14.06
N VAL A 149 6.32 0.57 -15.19
CA VAL A 149 7.58 1.31 -15.30
C VAL A 149 7.36 2.82 -15.26
N VAL A 150 6.26 3.30 -15.84
CA VAL A 150 5.87 4.72 -15.77
C VAL A 150 5.49 5.09 -14.34
N ALA A 151 4.72 4.26 -13.64
CA ALA A 151 4.37 4.49 -12.23
C ALA A 151 5.62 4.54 -11.33
N ASN A 152 6.57 3.61 -11.51
CA ASN A 152 7.84 3.63 -10.79
C ASN A 152 8.67 4.91 -11.09
N ALA A 153 8.63 5.41 -12.32
CA ALA A 153 9.26 6.70 -12.65
C ALA A 153 8.64 7.85 -11.86
N TRP A 154 7.31 7.90 -11.73
CA TRP A 154 6.64 8.93 -10.92
C TRP A 154 6.98 8.84 -9.43
N HIS A 155 7.21 7.62 -8.90
CA HIS A 155 7.72 7.44 -7.54
C HIS A 155 9.07 8.13 -7.37
N HIS A 156 10.05 7.92 -8.26
CA HIS A 156 11.34 8.63 -8.22
C HIS A 156 11.19 10.15 -8.26
N ARG A 157 10.22 10.68 -9.00
CA ARG A 157 9.97 12.12 -9.05
C ARG A 157 9.38 12.64 -7.74
N SER A 158 8.49 11.89 -7.11
CA SER A 158 7.94 12.25 -5.80
C SER A 158 9.06 12.33 -4.74
N ASP A 159 10.00 11.40 -4.76
CA ASP A 159 11.17 11.39 -3.89
C ASP A 159 12.14 12.54 -4.19
N ALA A 160 12.27 12.92 -5.47
CA ALA A 160 13.06 14.10 -5.84
C ALA A 160 12.47 15.37 -5.24
N LEU A 161 11.14 15.52 -5.22
CA LEU A 161 10.47 16.69 -4.62
C LEU A 161 10.70 16.76 -3.10
N SER A 162 10.70 15.62 -2.39
CA SER A 162 11.04 15.61 -0.95
C SER A 162 12.48 16.04 -0.70
N SER A 163 13.43 15.60 -1.54
CA SER A 163 14.84 16.01 -1.48
C SER A 163 15.06 17.50 -1.83
N VAL A 164 14.16 18.14 -2.59
CA VAL A 164 14.18 19.61 -2.79
C VAL A 164 13.96 20.34 -1.47
N GLY A 165 12.99 19.91 -0.66
CA GLY A 165 12.77 20.49 0.68
C GLY A 165 14.03 20.43 1.55
N THR A 166 14.69 19.27 1.59
CA THR A 166 15.97 19.08 2.28
C THR A 166 17.06 20.00 1.75
N THR A 167 17.17 20.14 0.42
CA THR A 167 18.15 21.04 -0.22
C THR A 167 17.93 22.49 0.17
N VAL A 168 16.69 22.96 0.20
CA VAL A 168 16.33 24.32 0.60
C VAL A 168 16.66 24.55 2.09
N GLY A 169 16.35 23.60 2.97
CA GLY A 169 16.65 23.70 4.40
C GLY A 169 18.15 23.77 4.68
N ILE A 170 18.94 22.85 4.12
CA ILE A 170 20.39 22.83 4.27
C ILE A 170 21.03 24.06 3.61
N GLY A 171 20.62 24.40 2.38
CA GLY A 171 21.12 25.58 1.66
C GLY A 171 20.85 26.89 2.40
N GLY A 172 19.63 27.03 2.94
CA GLY A 172 19.27 28.17 3.78
C GLY A 172 20.12 28.27 5.03
N ALA A 173 20.36 27.15 5.74
CA ALA A 173 21.21 27.11 6.93
C ALA A 173 22.67 27.52 6.61
N ILE A 174 23.18 27.17 5.42
CA ILE A 174 24.56 27.54 5.01
C ILE A 174 24.64 28.98 4.56
N ILE A 175 23.73 29.43 3.67
CA ILE A 175 23.80 30.74 3.01
C ILE A 175 23.51 31.90 3.99
N LEU A 176 22.52 31.67 4.90
CA LEU A 176 22.09 32.70 5.85
C LEU A 176 22.99 32.80 7.10
N GLY A 177 23.92 31.85 7.27
CA GLY A 177 24.90 31.82 8.35
C GLY A 177 24.44 31.17 9.64
N GLU A 178 25.31 31.20 10.67
CA GLU A 178 25.15 30.42 11.91
C GLU A 178 23.81 30.62 12.63
N LYS A 179 23.26 31.86 12.61
CA LYS A 179 21.96 32.16 13.23
C LYS A 179 20.80 31.37 12.61
N TRP A 180 20.98 30.96 11.35
CA TRP A 180 19.98 30.22 10.58
C TRP A 180 20.26 28.71 10.49
N ALA A 181 21.28 28.22 11.23
CA ALA A 181 21.57 26.77 11.32
C ALA A 181 20.36 25.95 11.81
N VAL A 182 19.42 26.61 12.51
CA VAL A 182 18.15 26.01 12.95
C VAL A 182 17.25 25.54 11.79
N LEU A 183 17.45 26.03 10.56
CA LEU A 183 16.68 25.58 9.40
C LEU A 183 16.91 24.10 9.07
N ASP A 184 18.10 23.56 9.35
CA ASP A 184 18.39 22.14 9.14
C ASP A 184 17.55 21.25 10.04
N PRO A 185 17.55 21.36 11.38
CA PRO A 185 16.70 20.53 12.23
C PRO A 185 15.19 20.82 12.03
N LEU A 186 14.78 22.03 11.67
CA LEU A 186 13.39 22.32 11.32
C LEU A 186 12.97 21.55 10.06
N THR A 187 13.85 21.49 9.06
CA THR A 187 13.60 20.69 7.85
C THR A 187 13.50 19.20 8.20
N ALA A 188 14.34 18.70 9.10
CA ALA A 188 14.25 17.32 9.56
C ALA A 188 12.89 17.01 10.24
N ILE A 189 12.35 17.96 11.03
CA ILE A 189 10.99 17.84 11.62
C ILE A 189 9.93 17.75 10.53
N VAL A 190 9.99 18.61 9.51
CA VAL A 190 9.02 18.60 8.40
C VAL A 190 9.09 17.27 7.64
N VAL A 191 10.30 16.81 7.31
CA VAL A 191 10.49 15.50 6.63
C VAL A 191 9.95 14.35 7.49
N SER A 192 10.23 14.35 8.80
CA SER A 192 9.73 13.32 9.70
C SER A 192 8.20 13.26 9.75
N PHE A 193 7.52 14.40 9.67
CA PHE A 193 6.07 14.46 9.60
C PHE A 193 5.52 13.75 8.34
N PHE A 194 6.15 13.97 7.18
CA PHE A 194 5.77 13.25 5.95
C PHE A 194 6.03 11.76 6.06
N ILE A 195 7.15 11.35 6.67
CA ILE A 195 7.44 9.93 6.93
C ILE A 195 6.36 9.32 7.82
N MET A 196 6.02 9.95 8.93
CA MET A 196 4.97 9.46 9.85
C MET A 196 3.59 9.40 9.19
N LYS A 197 3.24 10.37 8.35
CA LYS A 197 1.99 10.36 7.58
C LYS A 197 1.93 9.17 6.62
N ALA A 198 3.01 8.91 5.89
CA ALA A 198 3.11 7.75 5.00
C ALA A 198 3.02 6.44 5.79
N ALA A 199 3.76 6.34 6.89
CA ALA A 199 3.76 5.19 7.79
C ALA A 199 2.34 4.89 8.32
N TRP A 200 1.63 5.92 8.76
CA TRP A 200 0.25 5.79 9.23
C TRP A 200 -0.70 5.30 8.13
N SER A 201 -0.55 5.80 6.92
CA SER A 201 -1.35 5.34 5.77
C SER A 201 -1.13 3.87 5.44
N VAL A 202 0.11 3.38 5.54
CA VAL A 202 0.43 1.97 5.33
C VAL A 202 -0.09 1.12 6.48
N LEU A 203 0.18 1.54 7.71
CA LEU A 203 -0.20 0.81 8.92
C LEU A 203 -1.72 0.69 9.06
N SER A 204 -2.46 1.79 8.88
CA SER A 204 -3.91 1.78 9.03
C SER A 204 -4.59 0.84 8.04
N LYS A 205 -4.13 0.81 6.77
CA LYS A 205 -4.64 -0.13 5.77
C LYS A 205 -4.31 -1.57 6.11
N ALA A 206 -3.09 -1.83 6.58
CA ALA A 206 -2.68 -3.17 6.97
C ALA A 206 -3.46 -3.67 8.20
N VAL A 207 -3.68 -2.81 9.19
CA VAL A 207 -4.50 -3.14 10.37
C VAL A 207 -5.94 -3.42 9.97
N ASP A 208 -6.54 -2.56 9.13
CA ASP A 208 -7.89 -2.74 8.62
C ASP A 208 -8.05 -4.10 7.91
N GLU A 209 -7.11 -4.46 7.04
CA GLU A 209 -7.12 -5.74 6.35
C GLU A 209 -6.88 -6.94 7.29
N LEU A 210 -5.99 -6.82 8.29
CA LEU A 210 -5.74 -7.88 9.28
C LEU A 210 -6.94 -8.11 10.19
N THR A 211 -7.73 -7.08 10.43
CA THR A 211 -8.96 -7.12 11.24
C THR A 211 -10.22 -7.41 10.41
N ASP A 212 -10.05 -7.94 9.20
CA ASP A 212 -11.13 -8.30 8.30
C ASP A 212 -12.04 -7.11 7.90
N GLY A 213 -11.45 -5.93 7.68
CA GLY A 213 -12.16 -4.77 7.17
C GLY A 213 -12.85 -5.04 5.84
N SER A 214 -14.06 -4.50 5.67
CA SER A 214 -14.87 -4.66 4.46
C SER A 214 -14.20 -4.04 3.24
N LEU A 215 -14.56 -4.54 2.07
CA LEU A 215 -14.16 -3.91 0.81
C LEU A 215 -14.82 -2.53 0.66
N PRO A 216 -14.25 -1.63 -0.18
CA PRO A 216 -14.87 -0.35 -0.48
C PRO A 216 -16.31 -0.51 -0.97
N LYS A 217 -17.19 0.41 -0.57
CA LYS A 217 -18.62 0.35 -0.88
C LYS A 217 -18.90 0.20 -2.38
N GLU A 218 -18.10 0.85 -3.21
CA GLU A 218 -18.22 0.74 -4.67
C GLU A 218 -17.99 -0.69 -5.16
N THR A 219 -17.11 -1.45 -4.48
CA THR A 219 -16.85 -2.86 -4.81
C THR A 219 -18.00 -3.75 -4.32
N GLU A 220 -18.55 -3.47 -3.15
CA GLU A 220 -19.72 -4.20 -2.62
C GLU A 220 -20.95 -3.97 -3.50
N ASP A 221 -21.21 -2.74 -3.93
CA ASP A 221 -22.30 -2.39 -4.85
C ASP A 221 -22.13 -3.12 -6.22
N GLU A 222 -20.87 -3.28 -6.68
CA GLU A 222 -20.59 -4.06 -7.89
C GLU A 222 -20.87 -5.56 -7.71
N ILE A 223 -20.53 -6.12 -6.54
CA ILE A 223 -20.85 -7.50 -6.18
C ILE A 223 -22.35 -7.71 -6.20
N GLU A 224 -23.11 -6.87 -5.48
CA GLU A 224 -24.57 -6.93 -5.43
C GLU A 224 -25.19 -6.84 -6.84
N LYS A 225 -24.70 -5.92 -7.67
CA LYS A 225 -25.16 -5.78 -9.05
C LYS A 225 -24.94 -7.05 -9.87
N LYS A 226 -23.77 -7.68 -9.71
CA LYS A 226 -23.43 -8.90 -10.44
C LYS A 226 -24.25 -10.12 -10.00
N VAL A 227 -24.61 -10.18 -8.74
CA VAL A 227 -25.51 -11.24 -8.23
C VAL A 227 -26.94 -11.02 -8.72
N ASN A 228 -27.43 -9.78 -8.70
CA ASN A 228 -28.76 -9.41 -9.13
C ASN A 228 -28.98 -9.51 -10.68
N GLU A 229 -27.93 -9.82 -11.46
CA GLU A 229 -28.09 -10.22 -12.87
C GLU A 229 -28.85 -11.55 -13.01
N ASP A 230 -28.89 -12.37 -11.96
CA ASP A 230 -29.68 -13.59 -11.90
C ASP A 230 -31.11 -13.25 -11.41
N LYS A 231 -32.09 -13.45 -12.29
CA LYS A 231 -33.49 -13.07 -12.04
C LYS A 231 -34.23 -14.00 -11.09
N ASP A 232 -33.74 -15.22 -10.91
CA ASP A 232 -34.34 -16.24 -10.05
C ASP A 232 -33.84 -16.17 -8.61
N VAL A 233 -32.88 -15.25 -8.36
CA VAL A 233 -32.31 -14.99 -7.05
C VAL A 233 -32.82 -13.64 -6.54
N SER A 234 -33.23 -13.60 -5.29
CA SER A 234 -33.63 -12.36 -4.62
C SER A 234 -32.43 -11.54 -4.18
N VAL A 235 -32.70 -10.31 -3.72
CA VAL A 235 -31.71 -9.35 -3.22
C VAL A 235 -30.72 -10.00 -2.26
N VAL A 236 -29.42 -9.72 -2.50
CA VAL A 236 -28.33 -10.10 -1.62
C VAL A 236 -28.52 -9.48 -0.24
N HIS A 237 -28.27 -10.27 0.80
CA HIS A 237 -28.24 -9.79 2.18
C HIS A 237 -27.14 -10.50 2.96
N ASN A 238 -26.79 -9.98 4.13
CA ASN A 238 -25.67 -10.45 4.93
C ASN A 238 -24.36 -10.55 4.10
N LEU A 239 -24.12 -9.57 3.26
CA LEU A 239 -22.88 -9.49 2.49
C LEU A 239 -21.74 -9.17 3.45
N CYS A 240 -20.77 -10.08 3.55
CA CYS A 240 -19.51 -9.92 4.26
C CYS A 240 -18.38 -10.03 3.26
N THR A 241 -17.50 -9.05 3.29
CA THR A 241 -16.36 -9.00 2.35
C THR A 241 -15.08 -8.73 3.12
N ARG A 242 -13.96 -9.26 2.64
CA ARG A 242 -12.64 -8.97 3.20
C ARG A 242 -11.53 -9.21 2.18
N ARG A 243 -10.35 -8.62 2.44
CA ARG A 243 -9.14 -8.94 1.71
C ARG A 243 -8.36 -10.08 2.36
N ILE A 244 -7.68 -10.84 1.52
CA ILE A 244 -6.71 -11.87 1.93
C ILE A 244 -5.46 -11.65 1.05
N GLY A 245 -4.69 -10.58 1.36
CA GLY A 245 -3.59 -10.11 0.52
C GLY A 245 -4.08 -9.60 -0.84
N ASN A 246 -3.63 -10.22 -1.92
CA ASN A 246 -4.05 -9.88 -3.28
C ASN A 246 -5.40 -10.49 -3.72
N ARG A 247 -6.04 -11.29 -2.85
CA ARG A 247 -7.34 -11.94 -3.09
C ARG A 247 -8.43 -11.29 -2.27
N ILE A 248 -9.67 -11.59 -2.62
CA ILE A 248 -10.83 -11.17 -1.84
C ILE A 248 -11.65 -12.40 -1.43
N ALA A 249 -12.31 -12.29 -0.28
CA ALA A 249 -13.33 -13.23 0.14
C ALA A 249 -14.70 -12.53 0.15
N ILE A 250 -15.70 -13.21 -0.34
CA ILE A 250 -17.08 -12.75 -0.46
C ILE A 250 -17.97 -13.83 0.16
N GLU A 251 -18.68 -13.48 1.20
CA GLU A 251 -19.69 -14.34 1.84
C GLU A 251 -21.03 -13.61 1.77
N MET A 252 -22.08 -14.28 1.33
CA MET A 252 -23.38 -13.67 1.17
C MET A 252 -24.52 -14.66 1.30
N HIS A 253 -25.69 -14.13 1.61
CA HIS A 253 -26.93 -14.87 1.57
C HIS A 253 -27.79 -14.40 0.39
N VAL A 254 -28.43 -15.35 -0.28
CA VAL A 254 -29.39 -15.10 -1.35
C VAL A 254 -30.61 -15.99 -1.14
N ARG A 255 -31.78 -15.51 -1.53
CA ARG A 255 -33.03 -16.26 -1.38
C ARG A 255 -33.57 -16.70 -2.73
N MET A 256 -34.17 -17.90 -2.73
CA MET A 256 -34.84 -18.49 -3.86
C MET A 256 -36.23 -19.04 -3.44
N PRO A 257 -37.14 -19.24 -4.37
CA PRO A 257 -38.43 -19.89 -4.03
C PRO A 257 -38.22 -21.24 -3.30
N GLY A 258 -39.00 -21.49 -2.25
CA GLY A 258 -38.84 -22.68 -1.41
C GLY A 258 -39.04 -24.01 -2.16
N GLU A 259 -39.79 -23.99 -3.25
CA GLU A 259 -40.00 -25.15 -4.13
C GLU A 259 -38.84 -25.46 -5.06
N THR A 260 -37.80 -24.57 -5.10
CA THR A 260 -36.64 -24.76 -5.96
C THR A 260 -35.87 -26.01 -5.52
N SER A 261 -35.67 -26.94 -6.44
CA SER A 261 -34.90 -28.14 -6.11
C SER A 261 -33.46 -27.77 -5.78
N LEU A 262 -32.83 -28.53 -4.86
CA LEU A 262 -31.44 -28.31 -4.47
C LEU A 262 -30.49 -28.29 -5.69
N TYR A 263 -30.76 -29.11 -6.70
CA TYR A 263 -29.99 -29.16 -7.93
C TYR A 263 -30.04 -27.81 -8.68
N VAL A 264 -31.24 -27.25 -8.84
CA VAL A 264 -31.42 -25.95 -9.53
C VAL A 264 -30.81 -24.84 -8.70
N ALA A 265 -31.01 -24.79 -7.41
CA ALA A 265 -30.45 -23.82 -6.51
C ALA A 265 -28.90 -23.81 -6.54
N HIS A 266 -28.28 -25.01 -6.50
CA HIS A 266 -26.83 -25.15 -6.62
C HIS A 266 -26.32 -24.70 -7.98
N ARG A 267 -27.03 -24.92 -9.06
CA ARG A 267 -26.67 -24.41 -10.38
C ARG A 267 -26.60 -22.87 -10.41
N HIS A 268 -27.60 -22.17 -9.86
CA HIS A 268 -27.59 -20.70 -9.76
C HIS A 268 -26.42 -20.21 -8.90
N ALA A 269 -26.18 -20.84 -7.75
CA ALA A 269 -25.01 -20.50 -6.92
C ALA A 269 -23.70 -20.63 -7.69
N THR A 270 -23.54 -21.71 -8.47
CA THR A 270 -22.34 -21.95 -9.30
C THR A 270 -22.18 -20.90 -10.41
N GLU A 271 -23.28 -20.51 -11.06
CA GLU A 271 -23.27 -19.48 -12.09
C GLU A 271 -22.92 -18.10 -11.53
N ILE A 272 -23.43 -17.75 -10.34
CA ILE A 272 -23.08 -16.53 -9.61
C ILE A 272 -21.60 -16.56 -9.24
N GLU A 273 -21.11 -17.66 -8.66
CA GLU A 273 -19.70 -17.84 -8.31
C GLU A 273 -18.79 -17.65 -9.52
N GLN A 274 -19.12 -18.24 -10.67
CA GLN A 274 -18.35 -18.08 -11.90
C GLN A 274 -18.32 -16.64 -12.39
N ARG A 275 -19.45 -15.92 -12.37
CA ARG A 275 -19.53 -14.49 -12.73
C ARG A 275 -18.65 -13.63 -11.84
N LEU A 276 -18.68 -13.86 -10.53
CA LEU A 276 -17.86 -13.13 -9.57
C LEU A 276 -16.38 -13.46 -9.76
N LYS A 277 -16.01 -14.73 -9.95
CA LYS A 277 -14.61 -15.13 -10.26
C LYS A 277 -14.11 -14.56 -11.58
N GLN A 278 -14.94 -14.44 -12.60
CA GLN A 278 -14.56 -13.78 -13.85
C GLN A 278 -14.25 -12.28 -13.65
N ARG A 279 -14.95 -11.63 -12.74
CA ARG A 279 -14.78 -10.20 -12.48
C ARG A 279 -13.64 -9.90 -11.50
N PHE A 280 -13.53 -10.64 -10.41
CA PHE A 280 -12.64 -10.35 -9.28
C PHE A 280 -11.40 -11.25 -9.25
N GLY A 281 -11.30 -12.24 -10.13
CA GLY A 281 -10.19 -13.18 -10.23
C GLY A 281 -10.56 -14.61 -9.85
N ALA A 282 -9.91 -15.58 -10.49
CA ALA A 282 -10.18 -17.00 -10.30
C ALA A 282 -9.94 -17.47 -8.87
N ASP A 283 -9.03 -16.82 -8.15
CA ASP A 283 -8.65 -17.14 -6.77
C ASP A 283 -9.53 -16.47 -5.70
N THR A 284 -10.63 -15.79 -6.12
CA THR A 284 -11.61 -15.20 -5.19
C THR A 284 -12.30 -16.31 -4.40
N HIS A 285 -12.28 -16.21 -3.07
CA HIS A 285 -13.05 -17.10 -2.20
C HIS A 285 -14.51 -16.63 -2.16
N ILE A 286 -15.46 -17.51 -2.51
CA ILE A 286 -16.87 -17.16 -2.55
C ILE A 286 -17.65 -18.22 -1.78
N CYS A 287 -18.44 -17.77 -0.81
CA CYS A 287 -19.38 -18.59 -0.06
C CYS A 287 -20.79 -18.00 -0.23
N ILE A 288 -21.71 -18.79 -0.80
CA ILE A 288 -23.09 -18.39 -1.02
C ILE A 288 -23.98 -19.29 -0.17
N HIS A 289 -24.67 -18.65 0.79
CA HIS A 289 -25.70 -19.31 1.57
C HIS A 289 -27.06 -19.12 0.91
N LEU A 290 -27.64 -20.23 0.46
CA LEU A 290 -28.97 -20.24 -0.17
C LEU A 290 -30.05 -20.39 0.89
N GLU A 291 -31.05 -19.50 0.88
CA GLU A 291 -32.19 -19.50 1.79
C GLU A 291 -33.50 -19.53 1.01
N PRO A 292 -34.57 -20.12 1.52
CA PRO A 292 -35.88 -19.92 0.94
C PRO A 292 -36.38 -18.49 1.16
N VAL A 293 -37.24 -17.99 0.26
CA VAL A 293 -37.92 -16.70 0.44
C VAL A 293 -38.74 -16.72 1.70
N LYS A 294 -38.69 -15.65 2.52
CA LYS A 294 -39.52 -15.50 3.71
C LYS A 294 -40.89 -14.93 3.34
N VAL A 295 -41.96 -15.57 3.86
CA VAL A 295 -43.31 -15.06 3.77
C VAL A 295 -43.74 -14.62 5.18
N ASN A 296 -44.19 -13.35 5.29
CA ASN A 296 -44.53 -12.72 6.58
C ASN A 296 -43.40 -12.80 7.64
N GLY A 297 -42.15 -12.76 7.20
CA GLY A 297 -40.97 -12.81 8.07
C GLY A 297 -40.50 -14.21 8.50
N HIS A 298 -41.21 -15.27 8.12
CA HIS A 298 -40.90 -16.66 8.45
C HIS A 298 -40.57 -17.48 7.22
N TYR A 299 -39.69 -18.48 7.36
CA TYR A 299 -39.50 -19.49 6.34
C TYR A 299 -40.71 -20.40 6.32
N GLU A 300 -41.32 -20.63 5.16
CA GLU A 300 -42.39 -21.61 4.97
C GLU A 300 -41.82 -22.90 4.41
N ASP A 301 -42.18 -24.02 5.04
CA ASP A 301 -41.89 -25.34 4.51
C ASP A 301 -42.90 -25.66 3.39
N PRO A 302 -42.45 -25.87 2.13
CA PRO A 302 -43.33 -26.15 1.02
C PRO A 302 -44.14 -27.47 1.24
N ALA A 303 -43.60 -28.42 2.00
CA ALA A 303 -44.29 -29.69 2.31
C ALA A 303 -45.53 -29.45 3.19
N VAL A 304 -45.47 -28.49 4.14
CA VAL A 304 -46.61 -28.16 5.02
C VAL A 304 -47.71 -27.40 4.27
N ARG A 305 -47.38 -26.67 3.19
CA ARG A 305 -48.35 -25.95 2.38
C ARG A 305 -49.26 -26.86 1.57
N GLN A 306 -48.78 -28.11 1.22
CA GLN A 306 -49.56 -29.09 0.45
C GLN A 306 -50.61 -29.83 1.29
N GLU A 307 -50.48 -29.78 2.63
CA GLU A 307 -51.43 -30.41 3.54
C GLU A 307 -52.65 -29.52 3.90
N GLN A 308 -52.66 -28.23 3.53
CA GLN A 308 -53.81 -27.35 3.74
C GLN A 308 -54.75 -27.50 2.55
N PRO A 309 -55.99 -28.06 2.73
CA PRO A 309 -56.95 -28.11 1.65
C PRO A 309 -57.29 -26.70 1.17
N GLN A 310 -57.20 -26.50 -0.13
CA GLN A 310 -57.64 -25.26 -0.74
C GLN A 310 -59.13 -25.08 -0.45
N PRO A 311 -59.62 -23.87 -0.09
CA PRO A 311 -61.01 -23.60 0.22
C PRO A 311 -61.97 -23.76 -0.95
#